data_3f1d479dc45d3b3e7adaa965d46b13c5
#
_entry.id   3f1d479dc45d3b3e7adaa965d46b13c5
#
_cell.length_a   1.000
_cell.length_b   1.000
_cell.length_c   1.000
_cell.angle_alpha   90.00
_cell.angle_beta   90.00
_cell.angle_gamma   90.00
#
_symmetry.space_group_name_H-M   'P 1'
#
loop_
_entity.id
_entity.type
_entity.pdbx_description
1 polymer ?
#
loop_
_entity_poly.entity_id
_entity_poly.type
_entity_poly.pdbx_seq_one_letter_code
_entity_poly.pdbx_strand_id
1 'polypeptide(L)'
;MMEVEAARVLWRRSVDRYKLRYTVLLSEGDAKTFNELTTIKPYGDAVEIEKEKCINHVSKRLGSSLRNLVADCRKKGVTLGGPGRGQLTQNTICKLTIYYNRAIRRSSSAEEMKKAVMASLYHCYSADSKPRHELCPVGAESWCFFQAALAQHQVPDPHKNLIHTPLNCEKLHTHLMPVYERLTDIQLLSRCVAGKTQNSNECLHSLIWARCAKDKFGSRRRVLFAVLTAISEFNFGPAAAQDTASFFGFTTGVHMKRLGASRQRKWERNSIKYQRDKAKKRRDTVRAARVKRQEELMMLKGGPAYAAGPF
;
A
#
# COMPACT_ATOMS: atom_id res chain seq x y z
N MET A 1 -4.52 5.85 -25.49
CA MET A 1 -4.02 7.11 -26.09
C MET A 1 -4.33 8.36 -25.28
N MET A 2 -5.53 8.56 -24.74
CA MET A 2 -5.87 9.77 -23.94
C MET A 2 -4.97 9.98 -22.69
N GLU A 3 -4.59 8.91 -22.00
CA GLU A 3 -3.72 8.98 -20.80
C GLU A 3 -2.32 9.49 -21.13
N VAL A 4 -1.77 9.04 -22.24
CA VAL A 4 -0.45 9.47 -22.74
C VAL A 4 -0.46 10.95 -23.10
N GLU A 5 -1.49 11.38 -23.83
CA GLU A 5 -1.65 12.80 -24.21
C GLU A 5 -1.88 13.70 -23.00
N ALA A 6 -2.70 13.25 -22.06
CA ALA A 6 -2.89 13.97 -20.80
C ALA A 6 -1.56 14.13 -20.02
N ALA A 7 -0.73 13.10 -19.97
CA ALA A 7 0.59 13.17 -19.36
C ALA A 7 1.51 14.17 -20.09
N ARG A 8 1.55 14.15 -21.43
CA ARG A 8 2.32 15.14 -22.21
C ARG A 8 1.93 16.57 -21.84
N VAL A 9 0.63 16.86 -21.82
CA VAL A 9 0.11 18.18 -21.46
C VAL A 9 0.46 18.55 -20.02
N LEU A 10 0.31 17.64 -19.08
CA LEU A 10 0.61 17.88 -17.67
C LEU A 10 2.09 18.18 -17.43
N TRP A 11 2.98 17.40 -18.01
CA TRP A 11 4.43 17.57 -17.84
C TRP A 11 4.94 18.84 -18.53
N ARG A 12 4.53 19.11 -19.77
CA ARG A 12 4.96 20.30 -20.52
C ARG A 12 4.58 21.60 -19.82
N ARG A 13 3.33 21.70 -19.29
CA ARG A 13 2.85 22.92 -18.63
C ARG A 13 3.30 23.09 -17.19
N SER A 14 3.94 22.09 -16.58
CA SER A 14 4.24 22.07 -15.15
C SER A 14 5.21 23.18 -14.75
N VAL A 15 6.24 23.44 -15.54
CA VAL A 15 7.22 24.51 -15.27
C VAL A 15 6.57 25.87 -15.47
N ASP A 16 5.89 26.09 -16.60
CA ASP A 16 5.33 27.40 -16.92
C ASP A 16 4.22 27.82 -15.96
N ARG A 17 3.28 26.91 -15.67
CA ARG A 17 2.13 27.18 -14.81
C ARG A 17 2.42 27.14 -13.32
N TYR A 18 3.24 26.16 -12.88
CA TYR A 18 3.37 25.83 -11.45
C TYR A 18 4.77 26.01 -10.93
N LYS A 19 5.75 26.31 -11.80
CA LYS A 19 7.20 26.38 -11.46
C LYS A 19 7.71 25.10 -10.81
N LEU A 20 7.13 23.95 -11.20
CA LEU A 20 7.42 22.62 -10.67
C LEU A 20 7.87 21.68 -11.77
N ARG A 21 8.72 20.72 -11.43
CA ARG A 21 9.08 19.56 -12.26
C ARG A 21 8.53 18.29 -11.64
N TYR A 22 7.79 17.52 -12.41
CA TYR A 22 7.26 16.23 -11.96
C TYR A 22 8.28 15.15 -12.28
N THR A 23 9.06 14.75 -11.27
CA THR A 23 10.17 13.78 -11.43
C THR A 23 9.75 12.35 -11.19
N VAL A 24 8.55 12.11 -10.71
CA VAL A 24 8.05 10.77 -10.39
C VAL A 24 6.69 10.53 -11.03
N LEU A 25 6.56 9.41 -11.74
CA LEU A 25 5.29 8.88 -12.22
C LEU A 25 4.85 7.71 -11.33
N LEU A 26 3.81 7.91 -10.51
CA LEU A 26 3.16 6.85 -9.74
C LEU A 26 2.05 6.21 -10.58
N SER A 27 2.26 4.99 -11.07
CA SER A 27 1.30 4.30 -11.95
C SER A 27 1.12 2.82 -11.62
N GLU A 28 -0.04 2.26 -12.02
CA GLU A 28 -0.37 0.84 -11.76
C GLU A 28 0.34 -0.14 -12.69
N GLY A 29 0.77 0.25 -13.85
CA GLY A 29 1.31 -0.67 -14.85
C GLY A 29 1.38 -0.07 -16.23
N ASP A 30 0.91 1.16 -16.42
CA ASP A 30 0.99 1.84 -17.70
C ASP A 30 2.46 2.07 -18.08
N ALA A 31 2.95 1.16 -18.94
CA ALA A 31 4.28 1.29 -19.51
C ALA A 31 4.29 2.36 -20.59
N LYS A 32 3.16 2.58 -21.30
CA LYS A 32 3.10 3.49 -22.46
C LYS A 32 3.33 4.93 -22.03
N THR A 33 2.63 5.39 -20.99
CA THR A 33 2.79 6.75 -20.48
C THR A 33 4.21 6.98 -19.95
N PHE A 34 4.79 6.01 -19.25
CA PHE A 34 6.17 6.11 -18.76
C PHE A 34 7.17 6.17 -19.89
N ASN A 35 7.08 5.24 -20.86
CA ASN A 35 7.98 5.20 -22.01
C ASN A 35 7.89 6.50 -22.83
N GLU A 36 6.68 7.03 -23.00
CA GLU A 36 6.49 8.30 -23.68
C GLU A 36 7.20 9.46 -22.96
N LEU A 37 7.00 9.59 -21.63
CA LEU A 37 7.66 10.64 -20.84
C LEU A 37 9.19 10.51 -20.88
N THR A 38 9.71 9.29 -20.87
CA THR A 38 11.14 9.02 -21.00
C THR A 38 11.67 9.40 -22.39
N THR A 39 10.86 9.22 -23.43
CA THR A 39 11.23 9.55 -24.83
C THR A 39 11.21 11.06 -25.06
N ILE A 40 10.16 11.76 -24.61
CA ILE A 40 10.01 13.21 -24.86
C ILE A 40 10.87 14.09 -23.94
N LYS A 41 11.40 13.54 -22.84
CA LYS A 41 12.25 14.23 -21.86
C LYS A 41 11.80 15.68 -21.58
N PRO A 42 10.62 15.90 -21.00
CA PRO A 42 9.97 17.21 -20.93
C PRO A 42 10.79 18.28 -20.18
N TYR A 43 11.83 17.88 -19.48
CA TYR A 43 12.74 18.75 -18.72
C TYR A 43 14.19 18.66 -19.20
N GLY A 44 14.44 18.10 -20.37
CA GLY A 44 15.79 17.84 -20.90
C GLY A 44 16.47 16.63 -20.30
N ASP A 45 17.72 16.39 -20.67
CA ASP A 45 18.50 15.21 -20.28
C ASP A 45 18.92 15.21 -18.81
N ALA A 46 18.98 16.38 -18.18
CA ALA A 46 19.42 16.52 -16.79
C ALA A 46 18.39 16.06 -15.75
N VAL A 47 17.14 15.80 -16.15
CA VAL A 47 16.07 15.38 -15.24
C VAL A 47 15.45 14.07 -15.70
N GLU A 48 15.78 13.01 -14.99
CA GLU A 48 15.17 11.70 -15.19
C GLU A 48 13.83 11.61 -14.48
N ILE A 49 12.86 10.96 -15.14
CA ILE A 49 11.53 10.68 -14.56
C ILE A 49 11.52 9.25 -14.05
N GLU A 50 11.39 9.09 -12.76
CA GLU A 50 11.31 7.79 -12.10
C GLU A 50 9.90 7.19 -12.14
N LYS A 51 9.83 5.87 -12.26
CA LYS A 51 8.56 5.13 -12.17
C LYS A 51 8.43 4.45 -10.82
N GLU A 52 7.42 4.84 -10.06
CA GLU A 52 7.06 4.19 -8.82
C GLU A 52 5.76 3.38 -8.93
N LYS A 53 5.61 2.42 -8.05
CA LYS A 53 4.43 1.55 -7.96
C LYS A 53 3.58 1.89 -6.74
N CYS A 54 2.27 1.90 -6.94
CA CYS A 54 1.33 1.97 -5.84
C CYS A 54 1.36 0.68 -5.03
N ILE A 55 1.79 0.75 -3.77
CA ILE A 55 1.92 -0.44 -2.90
C ILE A 55 0.59 -1.15 -2.66
N ASN A 56 -0.54 -0.43 -2.66
CA ASN A 56 -1.86 -1.05 -2.54
C ASN A 56 -2.17 -1.96 -3.73
N HIS A 57 -1.83 -1.52 -4.95
CA HIS A 57 -2.09 -2.29 -6.16
C HIS A 57 -1.16 -3.50 -6.26
N VAL A 58 0.11 -3.35 -5.88
CA VAL A 58 1.04 -4.48 -5.80
C VAL A 58 0.53 -5.53 -4.82
N SER A 59 0.05 -5.11 -3.64
CA SER A 59 -0.54 -6.03 -2.66
C SER A 59 -1.82 -6.72 -3.18
N LYS A 60 -2.70 -5.99 -3.84
CA LYS A 60 -3.93 -6.56 -4.45
C LYS A 60 -3.59 -7.61 -5.52
N ARG A 61 -2.47 -7.47 -6.24
CA ARG A 61 -2.00 -8.45 -7.23
C ARG A 61 -1.74 -9.82 -6.62
N LEU A 62 -1.20 -9.89 -5.39
CA LEU A 62 -1.02 -11.18 -4.71
C LEU A 62 -2.37 -11.88 -4.53
N GLY A 63 -3.37 -11.19 -3.98
CA GLY A 63 -4.70 -11.77 -3.78
C GLY A 63 -5.34 -12.25 -5.09
N SER A 64 -5.23 -11.45 -6.16
CA SER A 64 -5.73 -11.84 -7.49
C SER A 64 -4.98 -13.02 -8.07
N SER A 65 -3.65 -13.05 -7.98
CA SER A 65 -2.82 -14.16 -8.45
C SER A 65 -3.12 -15.45 -7.71
N LEU A 66 -3.34 -15.41 -6.40
CA LEU A 66 -3.70 -16.57 -5.60
C LEU A 66 -5.11 -17.12 -5.96
N ARG A 67 -6.09 -16.23 -6.21
CA ARG A 67 -7.42 -16.66 -6.68
C ARG A 67 -7.35 -17.31 -8.06
N ASN A 68 -6.61 -16.71 -8.99
CA ASN A 68 -6.40 -17.28 -10.32
C ASN A 68 -5.69 -18.63 -10.23
N LEU A 69 -4.67 -18.75 -9.38
CA LEU A 69 -3.98 -20.01 -9.13
C LEU A 69 -4.94 -21.11 -8.66
N VAL A 70 -5.83 -20.82 -7.70
CA VAL A 70 -6.85 -21.76 -7.23
C VAL A 70 -7.76 -22.18 -8.38
N ALA A 71 -8.21 -21.22 -9.21
CA ALA A 71 -9.08 -21.51 -10.35
C ALA A 71 -8.37 -22.36 -11.41
N ASP A 72 -7.11 -22.06 -11.73
CA ASP A 72 -6.34 -22.76 -12.75
C ASP A 72 -5.94 -24.19 -12.30
N CYS A 73 -5.58 -24.35 -11.03
CA CYS A 73 -5.34 -25.68 -10.45
C CYS A 73 -6.60 -26.53 -10.46
N ARG A 74 -7.77 -25.94 -10.15
CA ARG A 74 -9.06 -26.66 -10.22
C ARG A 74 -9.36 -27.17 -11.64
N LYS A 75 -9.08 -26.38 -12.67
CA LYS A 75 -9.21 -26.82 -14.08
C LYS A 75 -8.31 -28.00 -14.42
N LYS A 76 -7.15 -28.09 -13.76
CA LYS A 76 -6.17 -29.19 -13.92
C LYS A 76 -6.44 -30.40 -12.99
N GLY A 77 -7.57 -30.45 -12.29
CA GLY A 77 -7.90 -31.50 -11.32
C GLY A 77 -7.14 -31.41 -9.99
N VAL A 78 -6.42 -30.34 -9.73
CA VAL A 78 -5.68 -30.12 -8.48
C VAL A 78 -6.47 -29.22 -7.54
N THR A 79 -6.88 -29.74 -6.39
CA THR A 79 -7.59 -28.97 -5.38
C THR A 79 -6.61 -28.26 -4.45
N LEU A 80 -6.45 -26.95 -4.60
CA LEU A 80 -5.68 -26.09 -3.71
C LEU A 80 -6.59 -25.32 -2.76
N GLY A 81 -7.75 -24.90 -3.21
CA GLY A 81 -8.74 -24.14 -2.44
C GLY A 81 -9.85 -25.03 -1.90
N GLY A 82 -10.59 -24.53 -0.93
CA GLY A 82 -11.75 -25.23 -0.37
C GLY A 82 -11.90 -24.94 1.13
N PRO A 83 -12.92 -25.49 1.80
CA PRO A 83 -13.19 -25.24 3.21
C PRO A 83 -12.26 -26.01 4.16
N GLY A 84 -11.48 -26.98 3.64
CA GLY A 84 -10.61 -27.83 4.44
C GLY A 84 -9.50 -27.10 5.16
N ARG A 85 -9.06 -27.66 6.30
CA ARG A 85 -7.95 -27.13 7.09
C ARG A 85 -6.65 -27.16 6.26
N GLY A 86 -5.89 -26.07 6.30
CA GLY A 86 -4.63 -25.96 5.56
C GLY A 86 -4.79 -25.60 4.07
N GLN A 87 -6.00 -25.50 3.55
CA GLN A 87 -6.26 -25.11 2.17
C GLN A 87 -6.23 -23.58 1.97
N LEU A 88 -6.04 -23.17 0.72
CA LEU A 88 -6.03 -21.77 0.31
C LEU A 88 -7.46 -21.23 0.21
N THR A 89 -8.11 -21.04 1.37
CA THR A 89 -9.44 -20.45 1.46
C THR A 89 -9.42 -18.98 1.09
N GLN A 90 -10.57 -18.37 0.80
CA GLN A 90 -10.67 -16.93 0.58
C GLN A 90 -10.15 -16.14 1.78
N ASN A 91 -10.41 -16.59 3.01
CA ASN A 91 -9.90 -15.96 4.22
C ASN A 91 -8.37 -16.07 4.31
N THR A 92 -7.80 -17.20 3.95
CA THR A 92 -6.34 -17.40 3.89
C THR A 92 -5.71 -16.47 2.86
N ILE A 93 -6.28 -16.36 1.65
CA ILE A 93 -5.82 -15.42 0.62
C ILE A 93 -5.86 -13.98 1.12
N CYS A 94 -6.93 -13.58 1.81
CA CYS A 94 -7.03 -12.25 2.40
C CYS A 94 -5.94 -12.02 3.46
N LYS A 95 -5.70 -12.98 4.35
CA LYS A 95 -4.63 -12.89 5.37
C LYS A 95 -3.25 -12.76 4.73
N LEU A 96 -2.91 -13.61 3.77
CA LEU A 96 -1.64 -13.53 3.04
C LEU A 96 -1.46 -12.18 2.33
N THR A 97 -2.53 -11.66 1.73
CA THR A 97 -2.52 -10.34 1.09
C THR A 97 -2.25 -9.21 2.11
N ILE A 98 -2.85 -9.30 3.30
CA ILE A 98 -2.63 -8.35 4.39
C ILE A 98 -1.18 -8.43 4.90
N TYR A 99 -0.64 -9.64 5.07
CA TYR A 99 0.73 -9.83 5.53
C TYR A 99 1.74 -9.30 4.52
N TYR A 100 1.54 -9.59 3.25
CA TYR A 100 2.34 -9.01 2.17
C TYR A 100 2.31 -7.47 2.20
N ASN A 101 1.10 -6.87 2.30
CA ASN A 101 0.96 -5.41 2.39
C ASN A 101 1.68 -4.83 3.61
N ARG A 102 1.60 -5.48 4.77
CA ARG A 102 2.28 -5.05 5.99
C ARG A 102 3.80 -5.16 5.86
N ALA A 103 4.29 -6.24 5.24
CA ALA A 103 5.71 -6.44 5.01
C ALA A 103 6.31 -5.32 4.15
N ILE A 104 5.73 -5.05 2.98
CA ILE A 104 6.23 -3.99 2.09
C ILE A 104 6.07 -2.56 2.66
N ARG A 105 5.10 -2.33 3.56
CA ARG A 105 4.90 -1.02 4.19
C ARG A 105 5.86 -0.71 5.33
N ARG A 106 6.41 -1.73 5.96
CA ARG A 106 7.23 -1.59 7.17
C ARG A 106 8.73 -1.66 6.88
N SER A 107 9.10 -2.18 5.72
CA SER A 107 10.49 -2.32 5.30
C SER A 107 10.98 -1.06 4.58
N SER A 108 12.24 -0.76 4.71
CA SER A 108 12.92 0.42 4.18
C SER A 108 13.72 0.16 2.91
N SER A 109 13.99 -1.10 2.57
CA SER A 109 14.67 -1.52 1.35
C SER A 109 13.94 -2.65 0.63
N ALA A 110 14.26 -2.88 -0.64
CA ALA A 110 13.67 -3.96 -1.43
C ALA A 110 14.03 -5.34 -0.86
N GLU A 111 15.25 -5.50 -0.38
CA GLU A 111 15.77 -6.73 0.24
C GLU A 111 15.02 -7.03 1.54
N GLU A 112 14.87 -6.02 2.40
CA GLU A 112 14.08 -6.15 3.62
C GLU A 112 12.61 -6.50 3.32
N MET A 113 12.02 -5.87 2.30
CA MET A 113 10.66 -6.20 1.84
C MET A 113 10.56 -7.66 1.43
N LYS A 114 11.48 -8.15 0.60
CA LYS A 114 11.53 -9.55 0.16
C LYS A 114 11.65 -10.48 1.36
N LYS A 115 12.60 -10.23 2.25
CA LYS A 115 12.81 -11.03 3.47
C LYS A 115 11.53 -11.05 4.32
N ALA A 116 10.90 -9.91 4.58
CA ALA A 116 9.70 -9.81 5.40
C ALA A 116 8.48 -10.49 4.77
N VAL A 117 8.32 -10.40 3.44
CA VAL A 117 7.27 -11.12 2.70
C VAL A 117 7.48 -12.62 2.80
N MET A 118 8.70 -13.10 2.53
CA MET A 118 9.03 -14.54 2.62
C MET A 118 8.90 -15.05 4.05
N ALA A 119 9.32 -14.29 5.06
CA ALA A 119 9.11 -14.60 6.46
C ALA A 119 7.63 -14.85 6.78
N SER A 120 6.74 -13.99 6.30
CA SER A 120 5.29 -14.14 6.52
C SER A 120 4.71 -15.39 5.84
N LEU A 121 5.23 -15.75 4.67
CA LEU A 121 4.83 -16.96 3.97
C LEU A 121 5.29 -18.22 4.73
N TYR A 122 6.58 -18.31 5.05
CA TYR A 122 7.14 -19.47 5.77
C TYR A 122 6.52 -19.64 7.15
N HIS A 123 6.26 -18.53 7.86
CA HIS A 123 5.52 -18.56 9.11
C HIS A 123 4.14 -19.23 8.96
N CYS A 124 3.44 -18.98 7.85
CA CYS A 124 2.15 -19.63 7.56
C CYS A 124 2.27 -21.13 7.22
N TYR A 125 3.45 -21.62 6.84
CA TYR A 125 3.76 -23.04 6.62
C TYR A 125 4.33 -23.73 7.83
N SER A 126 4.59 -23.00 8.92
CA SER A 126 5.20 -23.55 10.11
C SER A 126 4.24 -24.49 10.84
N ALA A 127 4.78 -25.59 11.35
CA ALA A 127 4.07 -26.56 12.18
C ALA A 127 5.01 -27.03 13.31
N ASP A 128 4.44 -27.59 14.39
CA ASP A 128 5.24 -28.09 15.52
C ASP A 128 6.26 -29.16 15.11
N SER A 129 5.88 -30.01 14.15
CA SER A 129 6.77 -31.06 13.60
C SER A 129 7.87 -30.51 12.67
N LYS A 130 7.68 -29.33 12.11
CA LYS A 130 8.62 -28.69 11.17
C LYS A 130 8.53 -27.17 11.30
N PRO A 131 9.10 -26.58 12.34
CA PRO A 131 9.11 -25.13 12.54
C PRO A 131 9.85 -24.43 11.41
N ARG A 132 9.29 -23.31 10.91
CA ARG A 132 9.87 -22.49 9.82
C ARG A 132 9.80 -21.01 10.19
N HIS A 133 10.64 -20.62 11.15
CA HIS A 133 10.67 -19.26 11.69
C HIS A 133 12.01 -18.57 11.50
N GLU A 134 12.91 -19.13 10.68
CA GLU A 134 14.28 -18.65 10.48
C GLU A 134 14.33 -17.24 9.89
N LEU A 135 13.36 -16.92 9.03
CA LEU A 135 13.25 -15.60 8.41
C LEU A 135 12.43 -14.60 9.25
N CYS A 136 11.78 -15.06 10.32
CA CYS A 136 10.99 -14.19 11.18
C CYS A 136 11.89 -13.23 11.96
N PRO A 137 11.42 -12.01 12.26
CA PRO A 137 12.17 -11.09 13.10
C PRO A 137 12.47 -11.69 14.46
N VAL A 138 13.70 -11.54 14.93
CA VAL A 138 14.13 -11.99 16.26
C VAL A 138 13.88 -10.89 17.29
N GLY A 139 13.55 -11.25 18.54
CA GLY A 139 13.39 -10.32 19.65
C GLY A 139 12.05 -10.47 20.36
N ALA A 140 11.96 -9.95 21.60
CA ALA A 140 10.77 -10.04 22.43
C ALA A 140 9.55 -9.31 21.84
N GLU A 141 9.79 -8.23 21.07
CA GLU A 141 8.76 -7.44 20.36
C GLU A 141 8.44 -8.00 18.96
N SER A 142 8.92 -9.20 18.63
CA SER A 142 8.63 -9.84 17.33
C SER A 142 7.14 -10.12 17.19
N TRP A 143 6.61 -9.90 15.99
CA TRP A 143 5.25 -10.34 15.65
C TRP A 143 5.14 -11.88 15.55
N CYS A 144 6.27 -12.58 15.48
CA CYS A 144 6.34 -14.03 15.44
C CYS A 144 6.35 -14.56 16.88
N PHE A 145 5.28 -15.23 17.27
CA PHE A 145 5.17 -15.81 18.62
C PHE A 145 6.34 -16.73 18.98
N PHE A 146 6.82 -17.50 18.01
CA PHE A 146 7.92 -18.43 18.20
C PHE A 146 9.23 -17.69 18.55
N GLN A 147 9.60 -16.69 17.75
CA GLN A 147 10.80 -15.88 17.98
C GLN A 147 10.68 -15.01 19.23
N ALA A 148 9.48 -14.51 19.53
CA ALA A 148 9.23 -13.74 20.75
C ALA A 148 9.41 -14.61 22.01
N ALA A 149 8.88 -15.84 22.01
CA ALA A 149 9.04 -16.78 23.13
C ALA A 149 10.50 -17.16 23.33
N LEU A 150 11.23 -17.49 22.25
CA LEU A 150 12.67 -17.79 22.34
C LEU A 150 13.48 -16.62 22.91
N ALA A 151 13.18 -15.38 22.50
CA ALA A 151 13.87 -14.19 23.02
C ALA A 151 13.57 -13.91 24.50
N GLN A 152 12.49 -14.46 25.03
CA GLN A 152 12.09 -14.38 26.45
C GLN A 152 12.50 -15.64 27.23
N HIS A 153 13.30 -16.54 26.63
CA HIS A 153 13.68 -17.82 27.19
C HIS A 153 12.50 -18.71 27.58
N GLN A 154 11.39 -18.58 26.85
CA GLN A 154 10.17 -19.37 27.03
C GLN A 154 10.05 -20.44 25.95
N VAL A 155 9.35 -21.53 26.28
CA VAL A 155 9.00 -22.54 25.27
C VAL A 155 7.86 -21.99 24.40
N PRO A 156 8.02 -21.94 23.06
CA PRO A 156 6.95 -21.46 22.19
C PRO A 156 5.67 -22.30 22.32
N ASP A 157 4.54 -21.62 22.30
CA ASP A 157 3.22 -22.29 22.28
C ASP A 157 3.06 -23.18 21.04
N PRO A 158 2.37 -24.32 21.16
CA PRO A 158 2.04 -25.15 20.01
C PRO A 158 1.20 -24.40 18.96
N HIS A 159 1.52 -24.58 17.68
CA HIS A 159 0.80 -23.94 16.57
C HIS A 159 -0.72 -24.20 16.57
N LYS A 160 -1.15 -25.33 17.11
CA LYS A 160 -2.58 -25.69 17.23
C LYS A 160 -3.38 -24.79 18.17
N ASN A 161 -2.72 -24.16 19.15
CA ASN A 161 -3.34 -23.28 20.13
C ASN A 161 -3.52 -21.85 19.62
N LEU A 162 -2.94 -21.54 18.47
CA LEU A 162 -3.02 -20.21 17.87
C LEU A 162 -4.16 -20.16 16.85
N ILE A 163 -4.70 -18.97 16.63
CA ILE A 163 -5.70 -18.68 15.58
C ILE A 163 -5.04 -18.82 14.18
N HIS A 164 -3.96 -19.52 14.10
CA HIS A 164 -3.17 -19.75 12.92
C HIS A 164 -3.52 -21.12 12.33
N THR A 165 -4.03 -21.12 11.11
CA THR A 165 -4.21 -22.34 10.37
C THR A 165 -3.00 -22.49 9.44
N PRO A 166 -2.06 -23.40 9.75
CA PRO A 166 -0.89 -23.59 8.91
C PRO A 166 -1.32 -24.03 7.52
N LEU A 167 -0.66 -23.51 6.51
CA LEU A 167 -0.78 -24.01 5.14
C LEU A 167 -0.02 -25.34 5.08
N ASN A 168 -0.76 -26.43 5.17
CA ASN A 168 -0.22 -27.73 5.59
C ASN A 168 0.21 -28.64 4.45
N CYS A 169 0.37 -28.14 3.21
CA CYS A 169 0.59 -28.98 2.07
C CYS A 169 1.81 -28.56 1.24
N GLU A 170 2.74 -29.49 1.01
CA GLU A 170 3.87 -29.31 0.10
C GLU A 170 3.43 -28.87 -1.29
N LYS A 171 2.28 -29.38 -1.77
CA LYS A 171 1.64 -28.93 -3.02
C LYS A 171 1.32 -27.44 -3.00
N LEU A 172 0.84 -26.89 -1.87
CA LEU A 172 0.58 -25.46 -1.75
C LEU A 172 1.88 -24.67 -1.85
N HIS A 173 2.94 -25.10 -1.18
CA HIS A 173 4.25 -24.45 -1.28
C HIS A 173 4.74 -24.41 -2.72
N THR A 174 4.74 -25.57 -3.41
CA THR A 174 5.20 -25.68 -4.80
C THR A 174 4.43 -24.77 -5.75
N HIS A 175 3.14 -24.63 -5.57
CA HIS A 175 2.31 -23.76 -6.42
C HIS A 175 2.37 -22.26 -6.05
N LEU A 176 2.54 -21.95 -4.76
CA LEU A 176 2.58 -20.55 -4.31
C LEU A 176 3.93 -19.89 -4.57
N MET A 177 5.02 -20.63 -4.48
CA MET A 177 6.37 -20.06 -4.64
C MET A 177 6.55 -19.24 -5.92
N PRO A 178 6.16 -19.71 -7.11
CA PRO A 178 6.33 -18.92 -8.34
C PRO A 178 5.56 -17.58 -8.30
N VAL A 179 4.42 -17.54 -7.61
CA VAL A 179 3.64 -16.31 -7.42
C VAL A 179 4.40 -15.34 -6.50
N TYR A 180 4.95 -15.85 -5.40
CA TYR A 180 5.72 -15.04 -4.45
C TYR A 180 7.03 -14.56 -5.05
N GLU A 181 7.80 -15.41 -5.74
CA GLU A 181 9.04 -15.03 -6.42
C GLU A 181 8.83 -13.87 -7.39
N ARG A 182 7.81 -13.97 -8.23
CA ARG A 182 7.45 -12.90 -9.17
C ARG A 182 7.06 -11.60 -8.47
N LEU A 183 6.35 -11.69 -7.33
CA LEU A 183 5.88 -10.50 -6.60
C LEU A 183 6.89 -10.00 -5.55
N THR A 184 7.96 -10.73 -5.31
CA THR A 184 9.10 -10.31 -4.49
C THR A 184 10.36 -10.06 -5.32
N ASP A 185 10.20 -9.88 -6.62
CA ASP A 185 11.26 -9.44 -7.50
C ASP A 185 11.83 -8.10 -7.02
N ILE A 186 13.15 -7.99 -6.98
CA ILE A 186 13.84 -6.82 -6.42
C ILE A 186 13.55 -5.57 -7.25
N GLN A 187 13.46 -5.68 -8.57
CA GLN A 187 13.13 -4.53 -9.43
C GLN A 187 11.68 -4.05 -9.22
N LEU A 188 10.77 -4.97 -8.91
CA LEU A 188 9.40 -4.61 -8.52
C LEU A 188 9.38 -3.91 -7.17
N LEU A 189 10.05 -4.48 -6.17
CA LEU A 189 10.05 -3.97 -4.80
C LEU A 189 10.79 -2.64 -4.65
N SER A 190 11.88 -2.41 -5.40
CA SER A 190 12.59 -1.13 -5.41
C SER A 190 11.68 0.04 -5.77
N ARG A 191 10.74 -0.18 -6.69
CA ARG A 191 9.71 0.80 -7.07
C ARG A 191 8.60 0.99 -6.02
N CYS A 192 8.64 0.24 -4.93
CA CYS A 192 7.69 0.33 -3.82
C CYS A 192 8.28 0.98 -2.57
N VAL A 193 9.61 1.19 -2.52
CA VAL A 193 10.35 1.67 -1.33
C VAL A 193 9.80 2.99 -0.80
N ALA A 194 9.43 3.91 -1.67
CA ALA A 194 8.83 5.18 -1.26
C ALA A 194 7.43 5.05 -0.61
N GLY A 195 6.84 3.85 -0.62
CA GLY A 195 5.57 3.56 0.05
C GLY A 195 4.36 4.34 -0.46
N LYS A 196 4.44 4.89 -1.68
CA LYS A 196 3.39 5.76 -2.24
C LYS A 196 2.12 5.01 -2.63
N THR A 197 1.00 5.72 -2.55
CA THR A 197 -0.32 5.19 -2.88
C THR A 197 -1.10 6.16 -3.76
N GLN A 198 -2.02 5.63 -4.57
CA GLN A 198 -2.93 6.43 -5.41
C GLN A 198 -4.27 6.72 -4.71
N ASN A 199 -4.33 6.60 -3.39
CA ASN A 199 -5.59 6.79 -2.64
C ASN A 199 -6.27 8.13 -2.91
N SER A 200 -5.51 9.21 -3.10
CA SER A 200 -6.07 10.53 -3.42
C SER A 200 -6.78 10.53 -4.77
N ASN A 201 -6.18 9.88 -5.78
CA ASN A 201 -6.79 9.75 -7.10
C ASN A 201 -8.04 8.85 -7.04
N GLU A 202 -7.97 7.73 -6.33
CA GLU A 202 -9.10 6.82 -6.12
C GLU A 202 -10.26 7.55 -5.41
N CYS A 203 -9.96 8.38 -4.41
CA CYS A 203 -10.96 9.18 -3.72
C CYS A 203 -11.63 10.19 -4.66
N LEU A 204 -10.86 10.96 -5.43
CA LEU A 204 -11.40 11.91 -6.40
C LEU A 204 -12.24 11.19 -7.47
N HIS A 205 -11.76 10.08 -8.02
CA HIS A 205 -12.51 9.27 -8.97
C HIS A 205 -13.83 8.77 -8.38
N SER A 206 -13.83 8.33 -7.12
CA SER A 206 -15.05 7.91 -6.43
C SER A 206 -16.09 9.04 -6.35
N LEU A 207 -15.65 10.27 -6.07
CA LEU A 207 -16.52 11.44 -6.05
C LEU A 207 -17.08 11.77 -7.44
N ILE A 208 -16.27 11.66 -8.48
CA ILE A 208 -16.70 11.87 -9.88
C ILE A 208 -17.74 10.81 -10.27
N TRP A 209 -17.47 9.53 -10.02
CA TRP A 209 -18.36 8.44 -10.41
C TRP A 209 -19.65 8.35 -9.59
N ALA A 210 -19.65 8.88 -8.38
CA ALA A 210 -20.89 9.05 -7.63
C ALA A 210 -21.87 10.05 -8.31
N ARG A 211 -21.36 10.96 -9.13
CA ARG A 211 -22.14 11.99 -9.87
C ARG A 211 -22.40 11.59 -11.31
N CYS A 212 -21.45 10.95 -11.94
CA CYS A 212 -21.51 10.48 -13.32
C CYS A 212 -20.94 9.07 -13.39
N ALA A 213 -21.81 8.07 -13.31
CA ALA A 213 -21.39 6.67 -13.26
C ALA A 213 -20.55 6.29 -14.48
N LYS A 214 -19.48 5.51 -14.25
CA LYS A 214 -18.48 5.16 -15.26
C LYS A 214 -19.05 4.35 -16.42
N ASP A 215 -20.06 3.54 -16.14
CA ASP A 215 -20.71 2.60 -17.06
C ASP A 215 -21.89 3.24 -17.83
N LYS A 216 -22.22 4.50 -17.55
CA LYS A 216 -23.33 5.20 -18.18
C LYS A 216 -22.84 6.34 -19.07
N PHE A 217 -23.42 6.44 -20.27
CA PHE A 217 -23.18 7.56 -21.15
C PHE A 217 -23.56 8.88 -20.47
N GLY A 218 -22.69 9.87 -20.57
CA GLY A 218 -22.93 11.22 -20.07
C GLY A 218 -22.55 12.26 -21.13
N SER A 219 -23.39 13.29 -21.30
CA SER A 219 -23.02 14.42 -22.17
C SER A 219 -21.76 15.12 -21.63
N ARG A 220 -21.03 15.81 -22.50
CA ARG A 220 -19.85 16.60 -22.11
C ARG A 220 -20.13 17.54 -20.95
N ARG A 221 -21.30 18.22 -20.97
CA ARG A 221 -21.72 19.15 -19.90
C ARG A 221 -21.91 18.42 -18.57
N ARG A 222 -22.54 17.24 -18.57
CA ARG A 222 -22.73 16.42 -17.36
C ARG A 222 -21.41 15.93 -16.78
N VAL A 223 -20.51 15.44 -17.62
CA VAL A 223 -19.18 15.00 -17.19
C VAL A 223 -18.39 16.16 -16.61
N LEU A 224 -18.37 17.32 -17.28
CA LEU A 224 -17.67 18.50 -16.81
C LEU A 224 -18.22 18.97 -15.45
N PHE A 225 -19.54 19.03 -15.29
CA PHE A 225 -20.19 19.39 -14.03
C PHE A 225 -19.83 18.40 -12.91
N ALA A 226 -19.85 17.10 -13.19
CA ALA A 226 -19.46 16.05 -12.22
C ALA A 226 -18.00 16.19 -11.78
N VAL A 227 -17.10 16.47 -12.72
CA VAL A 227 -15.67 16.65 -12.43
C VAL A 227 -15.44 17.91 -11.60
N LEU A 228 -15.98 19.06 -12.00
CA LEU A 228 -15.77 20.33 -11.30
C LEU A 228 -16.35 20.29 -9.87
N THR A 229 -17.54 19.74 -9.69
CA THR A 229 -18.16 19.62 -8.36
C THR A 229 -17.45 18.59 -7.48
N ALA A 230 -16.91 17.52 -8.08
CA ALA A 230 -16.08 16.55 -7.35
C ALA A 230 -14.75 17.16 -6.90
N ILE A 231 -14.07 17.94 -7.75
CA ILE A 231 -12.84 18.66 -7.40
C ILE A 231 -13.11 19.66 -6.27
N SER A 232 -14.24 20.39 -6.35
CA SER A 232 -14.64 21.34 -5.31
C SER A 232 -14.83 20.62 -3.96
N GLU A 233 -15.60 19.53 -3.94
CA GLU A 233 -15.79 18.74 -2.72
C GLU A 233 -14.49 18.10 -2.20
N PHE A 234 -13.63 17.63 -3.10
CA PHE A 234 -12.34 17.03 -2.73
C PHE A 234 -11.43 18.03 -2.01
N ASN A 235 -11.38 19.27 -2.50
CA ASN A 235 -10.49 20.30 -1.97
C ASN A 235 -11.06 21.03 -0.74
N PHE A 236 -12.34 21.33 -0.75
CA PHE A 236 -12.99 22.21 0.24
C PHE A 236 -13.98 21.47 1.16
N GLY A 237 -14.23 20.19 0.89
CA GLY A 237 -15.14 19.37 1.66
C GLY A 237 -16.60 19.42 1.17
N PRO A 238 -17.50 18.65 1.82
CA PRO A 238 -18.88 18.47 1.40
C PRO A 238 -19.74 19.75 1.42
N ALA A 239 -19.34 20.80 2.15
CA ALA A 239 -20.04 22.08 2.17
C ALA A 239 -19.89 22.84 0.83
N ALA A 240 -18.87 22.59 0.04
CA ALA A 240 -18.60 23.29 -1.21
C ALA A 240 -19.77 23.29 -2.20
N ALA A 241 -20.60 22.25 -2.19
CA ALA A 241 -21.80 22.20 -3.03
C ALA A 241 -22.86 23.24 -2.62
N GLN A 242 -22.95 23.55 -1.32
CA GLN A 242 -23.88 24.57 -0.80
C GLN A 242 -23.37 25.98 -1.10
N ASP A 243 -22.07 26.19 -0.94
CA ASP A 243 -21.42 27.45 -1.25
C ASP A 243 -21.59 27.78 -2.74
N THR A 244 -21.40 26.77 -3.61
CA THR A 244 -21.64 26.89 -5.06
C THR A 244 -23.09 27.21 -5.37
N ALA A 245 -24.05 26.53 -4.74
CA ALA A 245 -25.46 26.79 -4.92
C ALA A 245 -25.83 28.23 -4.49
N SER A 246 -25.31 28.67 -3.34
CA SER A 246 -25.52 30.03 -2.84
C SER A 246 -24.92 31.09 -3.76
N PHE A 247 -23.72 30.82 -4.32
CA PHE A 247 -23.09 31.72 -5.31
C PHE A 247 -23.94 31.92 -6.55
N PHE A 248 -24.68 30.90 -7.01
CA PHE A 248 -25.60 30.97 -8.12
C PHE A 248 -27.02 31.45 -7.73
N GLY A 249 -27.21 31.93 -6.50
CA GLY A 249 -28.51 32.45 -6.04
C GLY A 249 -29.54 31.37 -5.69
N PHE A 250 -29.17 30.10 -5.63
CA PHE A 250 -30.07 29.02 -5.20
C PHE A 250 -30.26 29.03 -3.70
N THR A 251 -31.49 29.03 -3.22
CA THR A 251 -31.80 28.87 -1.80
C THR A 251 -31.68 27.41 -1.38
N THR A 252 -30.86 27.15 -0.39
CA THR A 252 -30.73 25.81 0.19
C THR A 252 -31.70 25.61 1.34
N GLY A 253 -32.54 24.56 1.28
CA GLY A 253 -33.47 24.21 2.34
C GLY A 253 -32.80 23.77 3.64
N VAL A 254 -33.53 23.80 4.75
CA VAL A 254 -33.04 23.48 6.10
C VAL A 254 -32.42 22.07 6.18
N HIS A 255 -33.03 21.10 5.53
CA HIS A 255 -32.54 19.72 5.51
C HIS A 255 -31.19 19.60 4.79
N MET A 256 -31.02 20.29 3.68
CA MET A 256 -29.79 20.32 2.91
C MET A 256 -28.65 20.97 3.73
N LYS A 257 -28.95 22.07 4.43
CA LYS A 257 -28.00 22.75 5.34
C LYS A 257 -27.57 21.82 6.48
N ARG A 258 -28.52 21.14 7.16
CA ARG A 258 -28.23 20.19 8.23
C ARG A 258 -27.36 19.01 7.76
N LEU A 259 -27.71 18.41 6.61
CA LEU A 259 -26.95 17.30 6.03
C LEU A 259 -25.53 17.74 5.65
N GLY A 260 -25.39 18.89 5.01
CA GLY A 260 -24.09 19.46 4.64
C GLY A 260 -23.22 19.71 5.86
N ALA A 261 -23.75 20.35 6.90
CA ALA A 261 -23.03 20.60 8.14
C ALA A 261 -22.60 19.29 8.84
N SER A 262 -23.44 18.25 8.81
CA SER A 262 -23.10 16.94 9.38
C SER A 262 -21.94 16.26 8.61
N ARG A 263 -22.02 16.27 7.28
CA ARG A 263 -20.97 15.72 6.41
C ARG A 263 -19.67 16.50 6.55
N GLN A 264 -19.74 17.81 6.62
CA GLN A 264 -18.60 18.70 6.79
C GLN A 264 -17.88 18.41 8.11
N ARG A 265 -18.58 18.33 9.24
CA ARG A 265 -17.99 17.95 10.53
C ARG A 265 -17.33 16.58 10.50
N LYS A 266 -17.89 15.60 9.78
CA LYS A 266 -17.29 14.28 9.62
C LYS A 266 -16.01 14.36 8.78
N TRP A 267 -16.03 15.13 7.71
CA TRP A 267 -14.88 15.34 6.82
C TRP A 267 -13.73 16.02 7.58
N GLU A 268 -14.00 17.08 8.34
CA GLU A 268 -13.03 17.81 9.16
C GLU A 268 -12.39 16.89 10.20
N ARG A 269 -13.20 16.13 10.94
CA ARG A 269 -12.68 15.15 11.92
C ARG A 269 -11.75 14.12 11.27
N ASN A 270 -12.13 13.60 10.12
CA ASN A 270 -11.31 12.64 9.39
C ASN A 270 -10.02 13.28 8.86
N SER A 271 -10.08 14.51 8.38
CA SER A 271 -8.93 15.27 7.92
C SER A 271 -7.93 15.53 9.07
N ILE A 272 -8.41 15.96 10.22
CA ILE A 272 -7.58 16.16 11.42
C ILE A 272 -6.95 14.85 11.86
N LYS A 273 -7.70 13.74 11.90
CA LYS A 273 -7.18 12.42 12.24
C LYS A 273 -6.07 12.00 11.26
N TYR A 274 -6.30 12.16 9.96
CA TYR A 274 -5.32 11.84 8.93
C TYR A 274 -4.03 12.65 9.09
N GLN A 275 -4.14 13.96 9.36
CA GLN A 275 -2.97 14.82 9.59
C GLN A 275 -2.19 14.40 10.86
N ARG A 276 -2.89 14.05 11.93
CA ARG A 276 -2.26 13.54 13.17
C ARG A 276 -1.53 12.23 12.93
N ASP A 277 -2.15 11.28 12.22
CA ASP A 277 -1.54 9.98 11.89
C ASP A 277 -0.32 10.14 10.97
N LYS A 278 -0.39 11.07 10.00
CA LYS A 278 0.73 11.41 9.13
C LYS A 278 1.89 12.03 9.91
N ALA A 279 1.60 12.96 10.82
CA ALA A 279 2.60 13.59 11.67
C ALA A 279 3.25 12.59 12.64
N LYS A 280 2.47 11.65 13.20
CA LYS A 280 2.98 10.55 14.03
C LYS A 280 3.94 9.67 13.25
N LYS A 281 3.54 9.18 12.08
CA LYS A 281 4.41 8.36 11.22
C LYS A 281 5.72 9.05 10.88
N ARG A 282 5.67 10.35 10.53
CA ARG A 282 6.89 11.13 10.25
C ARG A 282 7.83 11.17 11.47
N ARG A 283 7.28 11.39 12.67
CA ARG A 283 8.08 11.39 13.91
C ARG A 283 8.70 10.02 14.18
N ASP A 284 7.92 8.94 14.00
CA ASP A 284 8.41 7.57 14.20
C ASP A 284 9.54 7.22 13.20
N THR A 285 9.40 7.62 11.93
CA THR A 285 10.45 7.46 10.91
C THR A 285 11.72 8.23 11.26
N VAL A 286 11.60 9.50 11.69
CA VAL A 286 12.76 10.32 12.09
C VAL A 286 13.44 9.73 13.32
N ARG A 287 12.66 9.25 14.30
CA ARG A 287 13.18 8.60 15.50
C ARG A 287 13.94 7.32 15.16
N ALA A 288 13.39 6.47 14.30
CA ALA A 288 14.04 5.24 13.85
C ALA A 288 15.35 5.52 13.10
N ALA A 289 15.35 6.51 12.21
CA ALA A 289 16.56 6.92 11.49
C ALA A 289 17.65 7.47 12.44
N ARG A 290 17.24 8.19 13.49
CA ARG A 290 18.17 8.70 14.52
C ARG A 290 18.81 7.57 15.34
N VAL A 291 18.00 6.58 15.74
CA VAL A 291 18.49 5.39 16.46
C VAL A 291 19.49 4.64 15.59
N LYS A 292 19.12 4.32 14.35
CA LYS A 292 20.00 3.65 13.40
C LYS A 292 21.34 4.36 13.20
N ARG A 293 21.32 5.70 13.07
CA ARG A 293 22.53 6.51 12.94
C ARG A 293 23.38 6.47 14.21
N GLN A 294 22.76 6.43 15.39
CA GLN A 294 23.50 6.28 16.66
C GLN A 294 24.17 4.90 16.76
N GLU A 295 23.47 3.83 16.38
CA GLU A 295 24.00 2.47 16.33
C GLU A 295 25.19 2.36 15.35
N GLU A 296 25.06 2.93 14.15
CA GLU A 296 26.14 3.03 13.16
C GLU A 296 27.36 3.79 13.71
N LEU A 297 27.15 4.90 14.40
CA LEU A 297 28.23 5.68 15.03
C LEU A 297 28.88 4.95 16.20
N MET A 298 28.14 4.17 16.97
CA MET A 298 28.68 3.31 18.03
C MET A 298 29.53 2.19 17.46
N MET A 299 29.07 1.56 16.37
CA MET A 299 29.84 0.52 15.68
C MET A 299 31.16 1.05 15.10
N LEU A 300 31.13 2.25 14.51
CA LEU A 300 32.32 2.91 13.97
C LEU A 300 33.32 3.33 15.07
N LYS A 301 32.87 3.56 16.29
CA LYS A 301 33.72 3.92 17.45
C LYS A 301 34.20 2.71 18.28
N GLY A 302 34.03 1.48 17.79
CA GLY A 302 34.54 0.27 18.46
C GLY A 302 33.74 -0.19 19.67
N GLY A 303 32.45 0.16 19.76
CA GLY A 303 31.55 -0.23 20.86
C GLY A 303 31.51 0.75 22.04
N PRO A 304 30.72 0.49 23.09
CA PRO A 304 30.56 1.40 24.20
C PRO A 304 31.87 1.53 24.98
N ALA A 305 32.39 2.76 25.09
CA ALA A 305 33.66 3.06 25.77
C ALA A 305 33.60 2.87 27.30
N TYR A 306 32.45 2.46 27.86
CA TYR A 306 32.26 2.31 29.31
C TYR A 306 31.23 1.21 29.60
N ALA A 307 31.68 0.11 30.16
CA ALA A 307 30.82 -0.81 30.90
C ALA A 307 30.82 -0.34 32.36
N ALA A 308 29.68 0.12 32.87
CA ALA A 308 29.52 0.39 34.29
C ALA A 308 29.80 -0.91 35.05
N GLY A 309 30.82 -0.91 35.93
CA GLY A 309 31.13 -2.06 36.77
C GLY A 309 29.94 -2.36 37.70
N PRO A 310 29.83 -3.63 38.15
CA PRO A 310 28.78 -3.97 39.10
C PRO A 310 29.08 -3.30 40.43
N PHE A 311 28.12 -2.50 40.91
CA PHE A 311 28.05 -2.12 42.33
C PHE A 311 27.19 -3.13 43.07
#